data_8752f1b0dddb6f48a4e1de885e3a554b
#
_entry.id   8752f1b0dddb6f48a4e1de885e3a554b
#
_cell.length_a   1.000
_cell.length_b   1.000
_cell.length_c   1.000
_cell.angle_alpha   90.00
_cell.angle_beta   90.00
_cell.angle_gamma   90.00
#
_symmetry.space_group_name_H-M   'P 1'
#
loop_
_entity.id
_entity.type
_entity.pdbx_description
1 polymer ?
#
loop_
_entity_poly.entity_id
_entity_poly.type
_entity_poly.pdbx_seq_one_letter_code
_entity_poly.pdbx_strand_id
1 'polypeptide(L)'
;GLLFARGQAPIMGIPGKLADGEIIYVVTGSIPNLKSTPLVDEWFGLLYRNDKFVEALLMNEVVRRTGISRTNIPNTNCIGEAEVSVASSLLENVVSEAKAYLDIYYKKYEQTMNPLLDEEVDKLIELQNKHKEYYQLTLFEHQRKLEEKERSVDELFDRFTNWVTETLTIQNNPYIRVVTVLMGVSK
;
A
#
# COMPACT_ATOMS: atom_id res chain seq x y z
N GLY A 1 13.98 -14.43 12.58
CA GLY A 1 14.40 -14.55 11.18
C GLY A 1 13.90 -15.79 10.44
N LEU A 2 13.80 -16.96 11.09
CA LEU A 2 13.42 -18.24 10.44
C LEU A 2 11.91 -18.34 10.12
N LEU A 3 11.06 -17.67 10.89
CA LEU A 3 9.59 -17.72 10.67
C LEU A 3 9.17 -16.95 9.41
N PHE A 4 9.86 -15.88 9.07
CA PHE A 4 9.57 -15.11 7.86
C PHE A 4 10.04 -15.78 6.56
N ALA A 5 11.02 -16.68 6.64
CA ALA A 5 11.55 -17.39 5.47
C ALA A 5 10.56 -18.43 4.90
N ARG A 6 9.52 -18.83 5.65
CA ARG A 6 8.54 -19.86 5.24
C ARG A 6 7.20 -19.31 4.76
N GLY A 7 7.01 -17.98 4.74
CA GLY A 7 5.75 -17.37 4.29
C GLY A 7 4.54 -17.68 5.20
N GLN A 8 4.76 -18.17 6.43
CA GLN A 8 3.71 -18.49 7.39
C GLN A 8 3.53 -17.34 8.39
N ALA A 9 2.29 -16.88 8.56
CA ALA A 9 1.95 -15.93 9.62
C ALA A 9 1.82 -16.66 10.95
N PRO A 10 2.45 -16.18 12.04
CA PRO A 10 2.26 -16.76 13.37
C PRO A 10 0.84 -16.53 13.87
N ILE A 11 0.29 -17.51 14.55
CA ILE A 11 -0.99 -17.42 15.26
C ILE A 11 -0.70 -17.30 16.74
N MET A 12 -1.28 -16.30 17.40
CA MET A 12 -1.04 -16.01 18.82
C MET A 12 -2.37 -15.97 19.58
N GLY A 13 -2.46 -16.72 20.67
CA GLY A 13 -3.57 -16.63 21.63
C GLY A 13 -3.42 -15.40 22.51
N ILE A 14 -4.50 -14.65 22.71
CA ILE A 14 -4.56 -13.42 23.53
C ILE A 14 -5.56 -13.63 24.68
N PRO A 15 -5.13 -14.25 25.78
CA PRO A 15 -6.02 -14.58 26.89
C PRO A 15 -6.55 -13.35 27.59
N GLY A 16 -7.86 -13.29 27.84
CA GLY A 16 -8.52 -12.26 28.65
C GLY A 16 -8.55 -10.84 28.01
N LYS A 17 -8.20 -10.72 26.75
CA LYS A 17 -8.25 -9.44 26.00
C LYS A 17 -9.17 -9.52 24.80
N LEU A 18 -9.16 -10.64 24.10
CA LEU A 18 -10.12 -10.95 23.07
C LEU A 18 -11.09 -12.01 23.60
N ALA A 19 -12.36 -11.91 23.22
CA ALA A 19 -13.37 -12.91 23.56
C ALA A 19 -13.16 -14.19 22.76
N ASP A 20 -13.68 -15.30 23.26
CA ASP A 20 -13.71 -16.54 22.51
C ASP A 20 -14.44 -16.37 21.18
N GLY A 21 -13.86 -16.91 20.11
CA GLY A 21 -14.36 -16.72 18.74
C GLY A 21 -14.06 -15.36 18.13
N GLU A 22 -13.30 -14.49 18.80
CA GLU A 22 -12.74 -13.28 18.18
C GLU A 22 -11.36 -13.57 17.59
N ILE A 23 -11.18 -13.16 16.34
CA ILE A 23 -9.92 -13.29 15.59
C ILE A 23 -9.60 -11.94 14.97
N ILE A 24 -8.37 -11.47 15.16
CA ILE A 24 -7.86 -10.29 14.48
C ILE A 24 -6.71 -10.70 13.55
N TYR A 25 -6.89 -10.52 12.26
CA TYR A 25 -5.81 -10.63 11.29
C TYR A 25 -5.09 -9.30 11.20
N VAL A 26 -3.82 -9.27 11.56
CA VAL A 26 -2.97 -8.11 11.35
C VAL A 26 -2.41 -8.19 9.94
N VAL A 27 -2.75 -7.20 9.14
CA VAL A 27 -2.44 -7.17 7.72
C VAL A 27 -1.59 -5.94 7.43
N THR A 28 -0.60 -6.10 6.57
CA THR A 28 0.05 -4.98 5.88
C THR A 28 -0.35 -5.00 4.43
N GLY A 29 -0.68 -3.81 3.90
CA GLY A 29 -1.04 -3.61 2.53
C GLY A 29 -0.30 -2.45 1.92
N SER A 30 0.31 -2.64 0.76
CA SER A 30 0.99 -1.58 0.03
C SER A 30 0.46 -1.44 -1.38
N ILE A 31 0.35 -0.19 -1.84
CA ILE A 31 -0.09 0.14 -3.19
C ILE A 31 1.13 0.71 -3.93
N PRO A 32 1.67 -0.01 -4.93
CA PRO A 32 2.85 0.44 -5.65
C PRO A 32 2.50 1.44 -6.76
N ASN A 33 3.49 2.23 -7.17
CA ASN A 33 3.45 3.00 -8.41
C ASN A 33 3.77 2.13 -9.63
N LEU A 34 3.79 2.75 -10.82
CA LEU A 34 4.14 2.05 -12.07
C LEU A 34 5.57 1.49 -12.08
N LYS A 35 6.45 1.97 -11.19
CA LYS A 35 7.83 1.46 -10.99
C LYS A 35 7.92 0.40 -9.90
N SER A 36 6.79 -0.11 -9.41
CA SER A 36 6.73 -1.09 -8.32
C SER A 36 7.27 -0.58 -6.98
N THR A 37 7.37 0.74 -6.80
CA THR A 37 7.74 1.34 -5.51
C THR A 37 6.46 1.59 -4.70
N PRO A 38 6.37 1.15 -3.44
CA PRO A 38 5.19 1.40 -2.61
C PRO A 38 5.05 2.89 -2.30
N LEU A 39 3.89 3.47 -2.62
CA LEU A 39 3.53 4.85 -2.30
C LEU A 39 2.53 4.93 -1.15
N VAL A 40 1.71 3.93 -0.98
CA VAL A 40 0.83 3.77 0.17
C VAL A 40 1.24 2.51 0.88
N ASP A 41 1.48 2.58 2.18
CA ASP A 41 1.83 1.44 3.02
C ASP A 41 1.07 1.56 4.34
N GLU A 42 0.12 0.64 4.55
CA GLU A 42 -0.79 0.68 5.67
C GLU A 42 -0.76 -0.62 6.47
N TRP A 43 -0.84 -0.47 7.80
CA TRP A 43 -0.97 -1.56 8.74
C TRP A 43 -2.32 -1.46 9.42
N PHE A 44 -3.11 -2.52 9.39
CA PHE A 44 -4.45 -2.55 9.94
C PHE A 44 -4.82 -3.94 10.45
N GLY A 45 -5.89 -4.01 11.23
CA GLY A 45 -6.47 -5.27 11.69
C GLY A 45 -7.81 -5.53 11.01
N LEU A 46 -8.12 -6.78 10.73
CA LEU A 46 -9.46 -7.23 10.33
C LEU A 46 -10.03 -8.09 11.45
N LEU A 47 -11.06 -7.59 12.08
CA LEU A 47 -11.74 -8.27 13.19
C LEU A 47 -12.82 -9.20 12.65
N TYR A 48 -12.73 -10.46 13.05
CA TYR A 48 -13.74 -11.49 12.83
C TYR A 48 -14.33 -11.93 14.17
N ARG A 49 -15.62 -12.25 14.17
CA ARG A 49 -16.30 -12.84 15.32
C ARG A 49 -17.20 -13.98 14.82
N ASN A 50 -16.99 -15.17 15.37
CA ASN A 50 -17.71 -16.38 14.94
C ASN A 50 -17.68 -16.53 13.40
N ASP A 51 -16.47 -16.46 12.83
CA ASP A 51 -16.14 -16.61 11.41
C ASP A 51 -16.74 -15.54 10.47
N LYS A 52 -17.31 -14.47 11.03
CA LYS A 52 -17.86 -13.36 10.26
C LYS A 52 -17.02 -12.11 10.43
N PHE A 53 -16.75 -11.43 9.33
CA PHE A 53 -16.13 -10.11 9.34
C PHE A 53 -17.00 -9.11 10.10
N VAL A 54 -16.38 -8.32 10.97
CA VAL A 54 -17.05 -7.31 11.78
C VAL A 54 -16.64 -5.91 11.31
N GLU A 55 -15.36 -5.63 11.37
CA GLU A 55 -14.81 -4.29 11.03
C GLU A 55 -13.32 -4.34 10.73
N ALA A 56 -12.84 -3.33 9.99
CA ALA A 56 -11.42 -3.04 9.87
C ALA A 56 -10.99 -2.09 11.00
N LEU A 57 -9.87 -2.39 11.63
CA LEU A 57 -9.31 -1.67 12.76
C LEU A 57 -8.03 -0.95 12.36
N LEU A 58 -7.88 0.29 12.77
CA LEU A 58 -6.58 0.95 12.72
C LEU A 58 -5.58 0.22 13.63
N MET A 59 -4.29 0.27 13.33
CA MET A 59 -3.27 -0.45 14.10
C MET A 59 -3.22 -0.03 15.58
N ASN A 60 -3.46 1.24 15.90
CA ASN A 60 -3.57 1.74 17.28
C ASN A 60 -4.73 1.08 18.04
N GLU A 61 -5.84 0.80 17.36
CA GLU A 61 -6.99 0.10 17.93
C GLU A 61 -6.70 -1.38 18.18
N VAL A 62 -6.00 -2.03 17.24
CA VAL A 62 -5.51 -3.41 17.43
C VAL A 62 -4.65 -3.49 18.68
N VAL A 63 -3.67 -2.61 18.81
CA VAL A 63 -2.77 -2.53 19.97
C VAL A 63 -3.54 -2.28 21.26
N ARG A 64 -4.54 -1.40 21.25
CA ARG A 64 -5.36 -1.08 22.41
C ARG A 64 -6.20 -2.29 22.87
N ARG A 65 -6.85 -2.99 21.94
CA ARG A 65 -7.71 -4.15 22.23
C ARG A 65 -6.90 -5.36 22.73
N THR A 66 -5.76 -5.61 22.12
CA THR A 66 -4.93 -6.80 22.40
C THR A 66 -3.90 -6.57 23.51
N GLY A 67 -3.49 -5.31 23.73
CA GLY A 67 -2.46 -4.95 24.70
C GLY A 67 -1.03 -5.37 24.29
N ILE A 68 -0.79 -5.74 23.03
CA ILE A 68 0.48 -6.30 22.54
C ILE A 68 1.70 -5.43 22.86
N SER A 69 1.55 -4.10 22.92
CA SER A 69 2.68 -3.19 23.21
C SER A 69 2.87 -2.85 24.69
N ARG A 70 1.92 -3.21 25.55
CA ARG A 70 1.90 -2.75 26.95
C ARG A 70 2.11 -3.85 27.97
N THR A 71 1.90 -5.10 27.59
CA THR A 71 1.99 -6.24 28.48
C THR A 71 2.81 -7.36 27.84
N ASN A 72 3.60 -8.03 28.67
CA ASN A 72 4.24 -9.27 28.26
C ASN A 72 3.13 -10.31 28.06
N ILE A 73 2.81 -10.62 26.82
CA ILE A 73 1.83 -11.66 26.49
C ILE A 73 2.56 -12.99 26.58
N PRO A 74 2.23 -13.86 27.55
CA PRO A 74 2.89 -15.12 27.66
C PRO A 74 2.58 -15.98 26.43
N ASN A 75 3.60 -16.64 25.88
CA ASN A 75 3.37 -17.67 24.85
C ASN A 75 2.80 -18.92 25.54
N THR A 76 1.49 -19.02 25.56
CA THR A 76 0.77 -20.05 26.30
C THR A 76 0.61 -21.36 25.52
N ASN A 77 1.09 -21.43 24.26
CA ASN A 77 0.91 -22.58 23.36
C ASN A 77 -0.55 -23.12 23.35
N CYS A 78 -1.52 -22.22 23.50
CA CYS A 78 -2.94 -22.55 23.59
C CYS A 78 -3.63 -22.64 22.22
N ILE A 79 -2.89 -22.53 21.13
CA ILE A 79 -3.40 -22.63 19.76
C ILE A 79 -3.19 -24.07 19.28
N GLY A 80 -4.29 -24.78 19.06
CA GLY A 80 -4.29 -26.13 18.51
C GLY A 80 -4.55 -26.18 17.01
N GLU A 81 -4.64 -27.40 16.47
CA GLU A 81 -4.89 -27.61 15.03
C GLU A 81 -6.27 -27.09 14.58
N ALA A 82 -7.27 -27.13 15.46
CA ALA A 82 -8.62 -26.65 15.19
C ALA A 82 -8.61 -25.13 14.94
N GLU A 83 -7.96 -24.38 15.81
CA GLU A 83 -7.81 -22.91 15.68
C GLU A 83 -7.03 -22.54 14.43
N VAL A 84 -5.96 -23.27 14.11
CA VAL A 84 -5.19 -23.08 12.87
C VAL A 84 -6.05 -23.33 11.64
N SER A 85 -6.90 -24.38 11.67
CA SER A 85 -7.82 -24.70 10.57
C SER A 85 -8.85 -23.60 10.35
N VAL A 86 -9.46 -23.08 11.43
CA VAL A 86 -10.40 -21.94 11.36
C VAL A 86 -9.71 -20.71 10.79
N ALA A 87 -8.55 -20.34 11.32
CA ALA A 87 -7.82 -19.19 10.82
C ALA A 87 -7.43 -19.33 9.34
N SER A 88 -7.10 -20.54 8.89
CA SER A 88 -6.74 -20.79 7.50
C SER A 88 -7.95 -20.73 6.56
N SER A 89 -9.10 -21.20 6.98
CA SER A 89 -10.33 -21.21 6.17
C SER A 89 -10.86 -19.81 5.85
N LEU A 90 -10.54 -18.82 6.68
CA LEU A 90 -10.97 -17.43 6.51
C LEU A 90 -10.05 -16.61 5.62
N LEU A 91 -8.87 -17.10 5.21
CA LEU A 91 -7.86 -16.32 4.53
C LEU A 91 -8.33 -15.69 3.20
N GLU A 92 -9.15 -16.39 2.42
CA GLU A 92 -9.70 -15.84 1.17
C GLU A 92 -10.59 -14.61 1.46
N ASN A 93 -11.43 -14.72 2.50
CA ASN A 93 -12.27 -13.61 2.94
C ASN A 93 -11.41 -12.45 3.49
N VAL A 94 -10.40 -12.75 4.30
CA VAL A 94 -9.43 -11.75 4.81
C VAL A 94 -8.77 -10.98 3.67
N VAL A 95 -8.35 -11.65 2.60
CA VAL A 95 -7.75 -10.98 1.43
C VAL A 95 -8.77 -10.10 0.73
N SER A 96 -10.02 -10.54 0.60
CA SER A 96 -11.10 -9.76 -0.02
C SER A 96 -11.40 -8.48 0.78
N GLU A 97 -11.55 -8.60 2.10
CA GLU A 97 -11.80 -7.45 2.99
C GLU A 97 -10.59 -6.50 3.04
N ALA A 98 -9.37 -7.04 3.02
CA ALA A 98 -8.16 -6.24 2.95
C ALA A 98 -8.07 -5.42 1.65
N LYS A 99 -8.45 -6.01 0.51
CA LYS A 99 -8.53 -5.28 -0.76
C LYS A 99 -9.56 -4.16 -0.70
N ALA A 100 -10.75 -4.44 -0.18
CA ALA A 100 -11.81 -3.43 -0.03
C ALA A 100 -11.36 -2.27 0.87
N TYR A 101 -10.64 -2.56 1.96
CA TYR A 101 -10.08 -1.54 2.84
C TYR A 101 -9.02 -0.69 2.13
N LEU A 102 -8.09 -1.30 1.40
CA LEU A 102 -7.04 -0.60 0.67
C LEU A 102 -7.58 0.22 -0.51
N ASP A 103 -8.70 -0.17 -1.11
CA ASP A 103 -9.36 0.60 -2.17
C ASP A 103 -9.79 2.00 -1.71
N ILE A 104 -10.09 2.17 -0.42
CA ILE A 104 -10.37 3.49 0.19
C ILE A 104 -9.12 4.38 0.10
N TYR A 105 -7.95 3.84 0.44
CA TYR A 105 -6.67 4.57 0.35
C TYR A 105 -6.26 4.84 -1.08
N TYR A 106 -6.48 3.87 -1.97
CA TYR A 106 -6.26 4.02 -3.41
C TYR A 106 -7.04 5.22 -3.95
N LYS A 107 -8.36 5.25 -3.73
CA LYS A 107 -9.23 6.35 -4.18
C LYS A 107 -8.84 7.70 -3.56
N LYS A 108 -8.52 7.71 -2.28
CA LYS A 108 -8.06 8.94 -1.60
C LYS A 108 -6.75 9.46 -2.20
N TYR A 109 -5.81 8.58 -2.49
CA TYR A 109 -4.55 8.94 -3.14
C TYR A 109 -4.80 9.52 -4.53
N GLU A 110 -5.59 8.84 -5.38
CA GLU A 110 -5.93 9.34 -6.72
C GLU A 110 -6.56 10.72 -6.66
N GLN A 111 -7.55 10.93 -5.80
CA GLN A 111 -8.23 12.22 -5.66
C GLN A 111 -7.28 13.36 -5.23
N THR A 112 -6.25 13.03 -4.46
CA THR A 112 -5.30 14.02 -3.96
C THR A 112 -4.15 14.26 -4.93
N MET A 113 -3.64 13.19 -5.55
CA MET A 113 -2.41 13.24 -6.34
C MET A 113 -2.64 13.52 -7.81
N ASN A 114 -3.76 13.08 -8.40
CA ASN A 114 -4.02 13.33 -9.82
C ASN A 114 -4.02 14.83 -10.17
N PRO A 115 -4.69 15.71 -9.41
CA PRO A 115 -4.63 17.14 -9.69
C PRO A 115 -3.21 17.73 -9.59
N LEU A 116 -2.40 17.23 -8.62
CA LEU A 116 -1.01 17.67 -8.48
C LEU A 116 -0.13 17.15 -9.61
N LEU A 117 -0.38 15.92 -10.06
CA LEU A 117 0.31 15.35 -11.21
C LEU A 117 0.01 16.14 -12.48
N ASP A 118 -1.26 16.46 -12.72
CA ASP A 118 -1.67 17.27 -13.88
C ASP A 118 -1.00 18.65 -13.84
N GLU A 119 -0.97 19.32 -12.69
CA GLU A 119 -0.30 20.60 -12.51
C GLU A 119 1.21 20.51 -12.80
N GLU A 120 1.90 19.47 -12.35
CA GLU A 120 3.34 19.30 -12.60
C GLU A 120 3.62 18.98 -14.08
N VAL A 121 2.77 18.19 -14.73
CA VAL A 121 2.87 17.93 -16.18
C VAL A 121 2.64 19.20 -16.98
N ASP A 122 1.65 20.01 -16.62
CA ASP A 122 1.39 21.30 -17.29
C ASP A 122 2.57 22.27 -17.16
N LYS A 123 3.21 22.33 -15.98
CA LYS A 123 4.44 23.13 -15.77
C LYS A 123 5.59 22.64 -16.66
N LEU A 124 5.74 21.33 -16.81
CA LEU A 124 6.77 20.77 -17.70
C LEU A 124 6.50 21.14 -19.16
N ILE A 125 5.26 21.07 -19.62
CA ILE A 125 4.84 21.48 -20.97
C ILE A 125 5.12 22.97 -21.19
N GLU A 126 4.79 23.81 -20.23
CA GLU A 126 5.07 25.26 -20.32
C GLU A 126 6.58 25.54 -20.43
N LEU A 127 7.39 24.87 -19.62
CA LEU A 127 8.85 24.96 -19.68
C LEU A 127 9.41 24.49 -21.02
N GLN A 128 8.91 23.38 -21.55
CA GLN A 128 9.29 22.86 -22.86
C GLN A 128 9.03 23.89 -23.96
N ASN A 129 7.85 24.51 -23.97
CA ASN A 129 7.47 25.52 -24.93
C ASN A 129 8.39 26.76 -24.84
N LYS A 130 8.69 27.24 -23.62
CA LYS A 130 9.64 28.36 -23.41
C LYS A 130 11.05 28.05 -23.94
N HIS A 131 11.52 26.81 -23.75
CA HIS A 131 12.81 26.38 -24.28
C HIS A 131 12.82 26.34 -25.81
N LYS A 132 11.75 25.87 -26.45
CA LYS A 132 11.62 25.89 -27.91
C LYS A 132 11.61 27.32 -28.46
N GLU A 133 10.80 28.19 -27.88
CA GLU A 133 10.77 29.60 -28.27
C GLU A 133 12.15 30.26 -28.17
N TYR A 134 12.88 30.01 -27.10
CA TYR A 134 14.24 30.52 -26.94
C TYR A 134 15.17 30.04 -28.06
N TYR A 135 15.14 28.78 -28.44
CA TYR A 135 15.98 28.26 -29.53
C TYR A 135 15.54 28.80 -30.90
N GLN A 136 14.25 28.96 -31.14
CA GLN A 136 13.73 29.56 -32.36
C GLN A 136 14.26 31.02 -32.54
N LEU A 137 14.26 31.80 -31.48
CA LEU A 137 14.76 33.16 -31.50
C LEU A 137 16.29 33.25 -31.66
N THR A 138 17.01 32.28 -31.06
CA THR A 138 18.48 32.34 -31.00
C THR A 138 19.14 31.70 -32.20
N LEU A 139 18.51 30.69 -32.83
CA LEU A 139 19.10 29.91 -33.93
C LEU A 139 18.39 30.10 -35.27
N PHE A 140 17.67 31.21 -35.42
CA PHE A 140 16.84 31.50 -36.59
C PHE A 140 17.55 31.31 -37.93
N GLU A 141 18.86 31.58 -38.02
CA GLU A 141 19.64 31.43 -39.25
C GLU A 141 20.18 30.00 -39.50
N HIS A 142 19.96 29.07 -38.58
CA HIS A 142 20.56 27.73 -38.62
C HIS A 142 19.51 26.64 -38.44
N GLN A 143 18.61 26.51 -39.40
CA GLN A 143 17.45 25.63 -39.36
C GLN A 143 17.80 24.18 -38.91
N ARG A 144 18.88 23.59 -39.43
CA ARG A 144 19.30 22.21 -39.03
C ARG A 144 19.68 22.12 -37.56
N LYS A 145 20.38 23.11 -37.02
CA LYS A 145 20.73 23.17 -35.60
C LYS A 145 19.51 23.39 -34.72
N LEU A 146 18.53 24.15 -35.21
CA LEU A 146 17.26 24.36 -34.53
C LEU A 146 16.50 23.03 -34.39
N GLU A 147 16.31 22.29 -35.46
CA GLU A 147 15.62 20.99 -35.47
C GLU A 147 16.30 19.95 -34.53
N GLU A 148 17.65 19.91 -34.51
CA GLU A 148 18.40 19.05 -33.60
C GLU A 148 18.18 19.44 -32.13
N LYS A 149 18.13 20.73 -31.82
CA LYS A 149 17.89 21.26 -30.48
C LYS A 149 16.45 21.06 -30.02
N GLU A 150 15.48 21.32 -30.87
CA GLU A 150 14.07 21.07 -30.58
C GLU A 150 13.83 19.59 -30.27
N ARG A 151 14.39 18.68 -31.06
CA ARG A 151 14.31 17.24 -30.82
C ARG A 151 14.95 16.86 -29.47
N SER A 152 16.11 17.41 -29.16
CA SER A 152 16.80 17.13 -27.87
C SER A 152 15.98 17.65 -26.67
N VAL A 153 15.29 18.79 -26.81
CA VAL A 153 14.37 19.32 -25.80
C VAL A 153 13.19 18.39 -25.65
N ASP A 154 12.54 17.98 -26.74
CA ASP A 154 11.40 17.06 -26.71
C ASP A 154 11.75 15.75 -26.00
N GLU A 155 12.85 15.11 -26.41
CA GLU A 155 13.32 13.88 -25.79
C GLU A 155 13.62 14.03 -24.27
N LEU A 156 14.12 15.20 -23.84
CA LEU A 156 14.39 15.48 -22.44
C LEU A 156 13.09 15.61 -21.65
N PHE A 157 12.15 16.41 -22.14
CA PHE A 157 10.89 16.66 -21.46
C PHE A 157 9.98 15.44 -21.46
N ASP A 158 9.95 14.66 -22.55
CA ASP A 158 9.25 13.37 -22.61
C ASP A 158 9.76 12.41 -21.53
N ARG A 159 11.09 12.32 -21.34
CA ARG A 159 11.67 11.49 -20.28
C ARG A 159 11.29 11.98 -18.88
N PHE A 160 11.26 13.31 -18.66
CA PHE A 160 10.83 13.86 -17.37
C PHE A 160 9.35 13.62 -17.10
N THR A 161 8.49 13.87 -18.09
CA THR A 161 7.05 13.66 -17.99
C THR A 161 6.74 12.18 -17.70
N ASN A 162 7.38 11.28 -18.43
CA ASN A 162 7.25 9.83 -18.20
C ASN A 162 7.72 9.46 -16.79
N TRP A 163 8.86 9.98 -16.35
CA TRP A 163 9.39 9.71 -15.02
C TRP A 163 8.46 10.19 -13.91
N VAL A 164 7.90 11.40 -14.02
CA VAL A 164 6.92 11.95 -13.06
C VAL A 164 5.66 11.08 -13.04
N THR A 165 5.10 10.79 -14.21
CA THR A 165 3.89 9.95 -14.34
C THR A 165 4.10 8.57 -13.74
N GLU A 166 5.19 7.88 -14.11
CA GLU A 166 5.48 6.53 -13.61
C GLU A 166 5.76 6.51 -12.09
N THR A 167 6.29 7.61 -11.54
CA THR A 167 6.63 7.72 -10.13
C THR A 167 5.41 8.02 -9.26
N LEU A 168 4.48 8.84 -9.75
CA LEU A 168 3.34 9.32 -8.97
C LEU A 168 2.03 8.57 -9.25
N THR A 169 1.92 7.88 -10.39
CA THR A 169 0.72 7.08 -10.70
C THR A 169 0.77 5.74 -9.95
N ILE A 170 -0.29 5.45 -9.19
CA ILE A 170 -0.42 4.19 -8.47
C ILE A 170 -1.10 3.10 -9.32
N GLN A 171 -0.74 1.85 -9.05
CA GLN A 171 -1.38 0.68 -9.65
C GLN A 171 -2.50 0.17 -8.74
N ASN A 172 -3.66 -0.14 -9.32
CA ASN A 172 -4.75 -0.79 -8.57
C ASN A 172 -4.49 -2.30 -8.41
N ASN A 173 -3.32 -2.63 -7.87
CA ASN A 173 -2.94 -4.01 -7.57
C ASN A 173 -2.16 -4.03 -6.23
N PRO A 174 -2.86 -3.91 -5.10
CA PRO A 174 -2.21 -3.85 -3.80
C PRO A 174 -1.51 -5.16 -3.46
N TYR A 175 -0.31 -5.06 -2.91
CA TYR A 175 0.37 -6.17 -2.27
C TYR A 175 -0.15 -6.32 -0.84
N ILE A 176 -0.70 -7.48 -0.51
CA ILE A 176 -1.32 -7.77 0.79
C ILE A 176 -0.56 -8.92 1.46
N ARG A 177 -0.24 -8.73 2.74
CA ARG A 177 0.39 -9.75 3.56
C ARG A 177 -0.25 -9.83 4.93
N VAL A 178 -0.66 -11.01 5.33
CA VAL A 178 -1.01 -11.29 6.73
C VAL A 178 0.28 -11.43 7.53
N VAL A 179 0.44 -10.60 8.54
CA VAL A 179 1.64 -10.54 9.39
C VAL A 179 1.51 -11.47 10.57
N THR A 180 0.34 -11.47 11.23
CA THR A 180 0.04 -12.35 12.36
C THR A 180 -1.48 -12.47 12.53
N VAL A 181 -1.89 -13.53 13.18
CA VAL A 181 -3.28 -13.77 13.57
C VAL A 181 -3.35 -13.79 15.09
N LEU A 182 -4.25 -12.99 15.66
CA LEU A 182 -4.48 -12.88 17.10
C LEU A 182 -5.84 -13.47 17.42
N MET A 183 -5.88 -14.46 18.29
CA MET A 183 -7.11 -15.18 18.62
C MET A 183 -7.46 -15.05 20.09
N GLY A 184 -8.74 -14.83 20.37
CA GLY A 184 -9.29 -14.96 21.71
C GLY A 184 -9.22 -16.42 22.17
N VAL A 185 -8.70 -16.63 23.37
CA VAL A 185 -8.62 -17.96 23.98
C VAL A 185 -9.12 -17.88 25.42
N SER A 186 -9.89 -18.88 25.81
CA SER A 186 -10.29 -19.04 27.21
C SER A 186 -9.06 -19.26 28.09
N LYS A 187 -9.13 -18.75 29.32
CA LYS A 187 -8.10 -18.99 30.32
C LYS A 187 -8.11 -20.40 30.77
#